data_c954b9be658780abde08926513d8f42d
#
_entry.id   c954b9be658780abde08926513d8f42d
#
_cell.length_a   1.000
_cell.length_b   1.000
_cell.length_c   1.000
_cell.angle_alpha   90.00
_cell.angle_beta   90.00
_cell.angle_gamma   90.00
#
_symmetry.space_group_name_H-M   'P 1'
#
loop_
_entity.id
_entity.type
_entity.pdbx_description
1 polymer ?
#
loop_
_entity_poly.entity_id
_entity_poly.type
_entity_poly.pdbx_seq_one_letter_code
_entity_poly.pdbx_strand_id
1 'polypeptide(L)'
;TRAREEGRRETWGQIIEHLNHIVTTLTKDKPRIYESLLGNLNSVLSLMPAYNALFNDAAMVQCAEAAREALGSITADDLREDPEVRARTVTAARDLLNQFGELGVRRLR
;
A
#
# COMPACT_ATOMS: atom_id res chain seq x y z
N THR A 1 -7.40 -15.39 -18.02
CA THR A 1 -6.30 -15.59 -18.96
C THR A 1 -4.95 -15.38 -18.29
N ARG A 2 -3.89 -15.86 -18.92
CA ARG A 2 -2.54 -15.74 -18.38
C ARG A 2 -2.11 -14.29 -18.20
N ALA A 3 -2.43 -13.42 -19.15
CA ALA A 3 -2.11 -12.00 -19.09
C ALA A 3 -2.81 -11.32 -17.90
N ARG A 4 -4.07 -11.70 -17.65
CA ARG A 4 -4.84 -11.19 -16.50
C ARG A 4 -4.20 -11.62 -15.18
N GLU A 5 -3.78 -12.87 -15.05
CA GLU A 5 -3.12 -13.40 -13.86
C GLU A 5 -1.78 -12.70 -13.60
N GLU A 6 -0.98 -12.47 -14.63
CA GLU A 6 0.28 -11.75 -14.50
C GLU A 6 0.07 -10.31 -14.07
N GLY A 7 -0.91 -9.62 -14.63
CA GLY A 7 -1.24 -8.25 -14.25
C GLY A 7 -1.71 -8.15 -12.81
N ARG A 8 -2.53 -9.12 -12.36
CA ARG A 8 -2.98 -9.18 -10.98
C ARG A 8 -1.83 -9.38 -10.00
N ARG A 9 -0.92 -10.30 -10.31
CA ARG A 9 0.29 -10.55 -9.50
C ARG A 9 1.15 -9.30 -9.39
N GLU A 10 1.37 -8.63 -10.50
CA GLU A 10 2.16 -7.40 -10.56
C GLU A 10 1.55 -6.32 -9.70
N THR A 11 0.23 -6.13 -9.77
CA THR A 11 -0.49 -5.14 -8.97
C THR A 11 -0.38 -5.45 -7.47
N TRP A 12 -0.57 -6.71 -7.07
CA TRP A 12 -0.37 -7.12 -5.68
C TRP A 12 1.07 -6.85 -5.22
N GLY A 13 2.03 -7.16 -6.07
CA GLY A 13 3.44 -6.90 -5.78
C GLY A 13 3.73 -5.44 -5.56
N GLN A 14 3.13 -4.55 -6.35
CA GLN A 14 3.29 -3.11 -6.20
C GLN A 14 2.69 -2.61 -4.87
N ILE A 15 1.49 -3.07 -4.52
CA ILE A 15 0.85 -2.68 -3.26
C ILE A 15 1.72 -3.09 -2.07
N ILE A 16 2.17 -4.34 -2.05
CA ILE A 16 3.01 -4.87 -0.98
C ILE A 16 4.34 -4.12 -0.91
N GLU A 17 4.97 -3.86 -2.05
CA GLU A 17 6.22 -3.11 -2.13
C GLU A 17 6.08 -1.70 -1.57
N HIS A 18 5.01 -1.00 -1.92
CA HIS A 18 4.78 0.36 -1.42
C HIS A 18 4.53 0.36 0.09
N LEU A 19 3.76 -0.59 0.60
CA LEU A 19 3.54 -0.71 2.05
C LEU A 19 4.83 -1.02 2.80
N ASN A 20 5.65 -1.94 2.28
CA ASN A 20 6.95 -2.25 2.85
C ASN A 20 7.89 -1.05 2.83
N HIS A 21 7.87 -0.29 1.74
CA HIS A 21 8.69 0.91 1.61
C HIS A 21 8.30 1.98 2.64
N ILE A 22 7.01 2.15 2.90
CA ILE A 22 6.53 3.06 3.94
C ILE A 22 7.07 2.64 5.31
N VAL A 23 6.92 1.36 5.67
CA VAL A 23 7.43 0.84 6.95
C VAL A 23 8.93 1.02 7.06
N THR A 24 9.68 0.62 6.03
CA THR A 24 11.14 0.70 6.03
C THR A 24 11.63 2.14 6.17
N THR A 25 11.01 3.07 5.43
CA THR A 25 11.39 4.48 5.44
C THR A 25 11.11 5.12 6.80
N LEU A 26 9.91 4.91 7.33
CA LEU A 26 9.47 5.59 8.56
C LEU A 26 10.07 4.99 9.83
N THR A 27 10.66 3.80 9.75
CA THR A 27 11.34 3.18 10.90
C THR A 27 12.81 3.54 11.00
N LYS A 28 13.36 4.28 10.03
CA LYS A 28 14.72 4.78 10.08
C LYS A 28 14.84 5.88 11.15
N ASP A 29 16.03 6.01 11.72
CA ASP A 29 16.31 7.01 12.77
C ASP A 29 16.05 8.44 12.29
N LYS A 30 16.52 8.78 11.09
CA LYS A 30 16.29 10.09 10.47
C LYS A 30 15.72 9.91 9.07
N PRO A 31 14.41 9.62 8.97
CA PRO A 31 13.83 9.30 7.68
C PRO A 31 13.78 10.53 6.77
N ARG A 32 14.13 10.33 5.50
CA ARG A 32 13.86 11.30 4.44
C ARG A 32 12.50 10.98 3.86
N ILE A 33 11.56 11.89 4.02
CA ILE A 33 10.18 11.67 3.63
C ILE A 33 9.87 12.53 2.41
N TYR A 34 9.75 11.86 1.27
CA TYR A 34 9.36 12.48 0.01
C TYR A 34 7.85 12.31 -0.18
N GLU A 35 7.25 13.22 -0.93
CA GLU A 35 5.83 13.13 -1.26
C GLU A 35 5.48 11.83 -1.99
N SER A 36 6.40 11.30 -2.78
CA SER A 36 6.23 10.05 -3.50
C SER A 36 6.05 8.84 -2.58
N LEU A 37 6.45 8.93 -1.30
CA LEU A 37 6.31 7.81 -0.36
C LEU A 37 4.86 7.33 -0.26
N LEU A 38 3.93 8.26 -0.06
CA LEU A 38 2.49 7.97 -0.04
C LEU A 38 1.87 8.14 -1.42
N GLY A 39 2.42 9.04 -2.23
CA GLY A 39 1.90 9.32 -3.57
C GLY A 39 1.95 8.11 -4.48
N ASN A 40 2.99 7.29 -4.40
CA ASN A 40 3.10 6.08 -5.21
C ASN A 40 2.00 5.07 -4.84
N LEU A 41 1.75 4.88 -3.54
CA LEU A 41 0.66 4.01 -3.10
C LEU A 41 -0.69 4.58 -3.55
N ASN A 42 -0.93 5.87 -3.35
CA ASN A 42 -2.18 6.51 -3.74
C ASN A 42 -2.43 6.40 -5.25
N SER A 43 -1.37 6.48 -6.07
CA SER A 43 -1.49 6.30 -7.51
C SER A 43 -1.99 4.90 -7.87
N VAL A 44 -1.47 3.87 -7.22
CA VAL A 44 -1.94 2.49 -7.42
C VAL A 44 -3.39 2.36 -6.95
N LEU A 45 -3.72 2.90 -5.78
CA LEU A 45 -5.07 2.81 -5.22
C LEU A 45 -6.11 3.52 -6.09
N SER A 46 -5.73 4.61 -6.76
CA SER A 46 -6.65 5.35 -7.64
C SER A 46 -7.06 4.55 -8.87
N LEU A 47 -6.28 3.54 -9.24
CA LEU A 47 -6.56 2.67 -10.38
C LEU A 47 -7.38 1.42 -9.99
N MET A 48 -7.73 1.26 -8.71
CA MET A 48 -8.44 0.07 -8.25
C MET A 48 -9.77 -0.20 -8.96
N PRO A 49 -10.61 0.80 -9.27
CA PRO A 49 -11.83 0.51 -10.00
C PRO A 49 -11.56 -0.16 -11.35
N ALA A 50 -10.53 0.30 -12.08
CA ALA A 50 -10.13 -0.30 -13.35
C ALA A 50 -9.55 -1.71 -13.15
N TYR A 51 -8.73 -1.88 -12.12
CA TYR A 51 -8.13 -3.19 -11.80
C TYR A 51 -9.19 -4.19 -11.38
N ASN A 52 -10.19 -3.77 -10.60
CA ASN A 52 -11.28 -4.67 -10.21
C ASN A 52 -12.08 -5.14 -11.43
N ALA A 53 -12.32 -4.24 -12.39
CA ALA A 53 -13.00 -4.61 -13.63
C ALA A 53 -12.23 -5.66 -14.43
N LEU A 54 -10.87 -5.59 -14.39
CA LEU A 54 -10.00 -6.52 -15.09
C LEU A 54 -9.78 -7.84 -14.34
N PHE A 55 -9.55 -7.75 -13.03
CA PHE A 55 -9.04 -8.87 -12.24
C PHE A 55 -10.11 -9.55 -11.39
N ASN A 56 -11.17 -8.81 -11.05
CA ASN A 56 -12.27 -9.32 -10.22
C ASN A 56 -11.75 -9.95 -8.91
N ASP A 57 -10.85 -9.23 -8.23
CA ASP A 57 -10.20 -9.71 -7.00
C ASP A 57 -10.75 -8.95 -5.79
N ALA A 58 -11.69 -9.58 -5.07
CA ALA A 58 -12.33 -8.96 -3.92
C ALA A 58 -11.35 -8.62 -2.80
N ALA A 59 -10.33 -9.46 -2.57
CA ALA A 59 -9.31 -9.19 -1.55
C ALA A 59 -8.49 -7.95 -1.89
N MET A 60 -8.19 -7.74 -3.17
CA MET A 60 -7.47 -6.55 -3.64
C MET A 60 -8.30 -5.28 -3.40
N VAL A 61 -9.61 -5.33 -3.67
CA VAL A 61 -10.51 -4.21 -3.42
C VAL A 61 -10.58 -3.90 -1.93
N GLN A 62 -10.70 -4.91 -1.08
CA GLN A 62 -10.72 -4.73 0.37
C GLN A 62 -9.41 -4.12 0.89
N CYS A 63 -8.28 -4.56 0.36
CA CYS A 63 -6.97 -4.00 0.70
C CYS A 63 -6.89 -2.52 0.32
N ALA A 64 -7.35 -2.17 -0.87
CA ALA A 64 -7.34 -0.79 -1.35
C ALA A 64 -8.22 0.11 -0.48
N GLU A 65 -9.42 -0.34 -0.14
CA GLU A 65 -10.33 0.41 0.72
C GLU A 65 -9.74 0.63 2.11
N ALA A 66 -9.16 -0.42 2.71
CA ALA A 66 -8.52 -0.34 4.01
C ALA A 66 -7.32 0.60 3.99
N ALA A 67 -6.52 0.56 2.93
CA ALA A 67 -5.37 1.45 2.77
C ALA A 67 -5.79 2.91 2.62
N ARG A 68 -6.83 3.18 1.85
CA ARG A 68 -7.36 4.54 1.71
C ARG A 68 -7.89 5.08 3.04
N GLU A 69 -8.61 4.25 3.77
CA GLU A 69 -9.15 4.64 5.07
C GLU A 69 -8.04 4.94 6.07
N ALA A 70 -7.01 4.11 6.11
CA ALA A 70 -5.92 4.23 7.08
C ALA A 70 -4.91 5.32 6.71
N LEU A 71 -4.61 5.50 5.42
CA LEU A 71 -3.48 6.29 4.94
C LEU A 71 -3.86 7.45 4.00
N GLY A 72 -5.08 7.48 3.51
CA GLY A 72 -5.46 8.40 2.43
C GLY A 72 -5.45 9.88 2.80
N SER A 73 -5.62 10.23 4.07
CA SER A 73 -5.62 11.61 4.54
C SER A 73 -4.27 12.08 5.09
N ILE A 74 -3.27 11.20 5.15
CA ILE A 74 -1.96 11.52 5.69
C ILE A 74 -1.11 12.18 4.60
N THR A 75 -0.48 13.31 4.92
CA THR A 75 0.41 14.02 3.99
C THR A 75 1.88 13.79 4.36
N ALA A 76 2.77 14.06 3.41
CA ALA A 76 4.21 14.00 3.66
C ALA A 76 4.63 14.99 4.74
N ASP A 77 4.01 16.18 4.79
CA ASP A 77 4.29 17.16 5.82
C ASP A 77 3.89 16.66 7.20
N ASP A 78 2.73 16.00 7.33
CA ASP A 78 2.33 15.38 8.59
C ASP A 78 3.39 14.40 9.07
N LEU A 79 3.91 13.58 8.18
CA LEU A 79 4.94 12.60 8.49
C LEU A 79 6.27 13.24 8.90
N ARG A 80 6.61 14.37 8.30
CA ARG A 80 7.85 15.11 8.63
C ARG A 80 7.78 15.78 9.97
N GLU A 81 6.64 16.37 10.30
CA GLU A 81 6.49 17.23 11.46
C GLU A 81 6.06 16.52 12.73
N ASP A 82 5.33 15.39 12.61
CA ASP A 82 4.70 14.74 13.75
C ASP A 82 5.18 13.27 13.89
N PRO A 83 6.07 13.00 14.89
CA PRO A 83 6.53 11.63 15.15
C PRO A 83 5.41 10.66 15.49
N GLU A 84 4.32 11.16 16.09
CA GLU A 84 3.16 10.34 16.45
C GLU A 84 2.40 9.89 15.21
N VAL A 85 2.27 10.77 14.22
CA VAL A 85 1.66 10.41 12.93
C VAL A 85 2.53 9.37 12.22
N ARG A 86 3.86 9.52 12.26
CA ARG A 86 4.77 8.51 11.70
C ARG A 86 4.55 7.14 12.33
N ALA A 87 4.49 7.09 13.65
CA ALA A 87 4.29 5.83 14.38
C ALA A 87 2.96 5.17 14.03
N ARG A 88 1.89 5.95 13.96
CA ARG A 88 0.56 5.45 13.57
C ARG A 88 0.54 4.95 12.13
N THR A 89 1.23 5.64 11.24
CA THR A 89 1.34 5.26 9.83
C THR A 89 2.08 3.92 9.69
N VAL A 90 3.17 3.73 10.43
CA VAL A 90 3.91 2.46 10.45
C VAL A 90 3.01 1.33 10.93
N THR A 91 2.27 1.55 12.03
CA THR A 91 1.35 0.55 12.57
C THR A 91 0.28 0.19 11.54
N ALA A 92 -0.32 1.19 10.90
CA ALA A 92 -1.35 0.97 9.89
C ALA A 92 -0.80 0.18 8.69
N ALA A 93 0.40 0.54 8.20
CA ALA A 93 1.01 -0.16 7.09
C ALA A 93 1.36 -1.61 7.45
N ARG A 94 1.88 -1.86 8.67
CA ARG A 94 2.15 -3.21 9.15
C ARG A 94 0.88 -4.04 9.28
N ASP A 95 -0.20 -3.46 9.79
CA ASP A 95 -1.48 -4.13 9.90
C ASP A 95 -2.00 -4.55 8.52
N LEU A 96 -1.90 -3.68 7.53
CA LEU A 96 -2.27 -3.99 6.16
C LEU A 96 -1.41 -5.12 5.58
N LEU A 97 -0.10 -5.09 5.83
CA LEU A 97 0.80 -6.16 5.39
C LEU A 97 0.47 -7.48 6.07
N ASN A 98 0.15 -7.47 7.36
CA ASN A 98 -0.22 -8.67 8.09
C ASN A 98 -1.56 -9.24 7.59
N GLN A 99 -2.52 -8.38 7.29
CA GLN A 99 -3.84 -8.78 6.84
C GLN A 99 -3.86 -9.25 5.39
N PHE A 100 -3.14 -8.57 4.50
CA PHE A 100 -3.22 -8.81 3.06
C PHE A 100 -1.92 -9.31 2.43
N GLY A 101 -0.78 -9.10 3.10
CA GLY A 101 0.52 -9.47 2.53
C GLY A 101 0.65 -10.95 2.22
N GLU A 102 0.17 -11.81 3.10
CA GLU A 102 0.19 -13.25 2.88
C GLU A 102 -0.69 -13.67 1.69
N LEU A 103 -1.87 -13.05 1.56
CA LEU A 103 -2.74 -13.29 0.43
C LEU A 103 -2.08 -12.86 -0.88
N GLY A 104 -1.43 -11.70 -0.87
CA GLY A 104 -0.68 -11.21 -2.01
C GLY A 104 0.46 -12.16 -2.40
N VAL A 105 1.23 -12.64 -1.42
CA VAL A 105 2.32 -13.60 -1.65
C VAL A 105 1.79 -14.90 -2.24
N ARG A 106 0.69 -15.43 -1.73
CA ARG A 106 0.07 -16.64 -2.28
C ARG A 106 -0.34 -16.46 -3.73
N ARG A 107 -0.85 -15.28 -4.08
CA ARG A 107 -1.27 -14.97 -5.44
C ARG A 107 -0.09 -14.72 -6.38
N LEU A 108 1.08 -14.41 -5.83
CA LEU A 108 2.32 -14.24 -6.59
C LEU A 108 2.96 -15.57 -6.99
N ARG A 109 2.55 -16.67 -6.36
CA ARG A 109 3.03 -18.03 -6.66
C ARG A 109 2.10 -18.74 -7.68
#